data_776298ed7882d5017c4f5889dd3e8bd1
#
_entry.id   776298ed7882d5017c4f5889dd3e8bd1
#
_cell.length_a   1.000
_cell.length_b   1.000
_cell.length_c   1.000
_cell.angle_alpha   90.00
_cell.angle_beta   90.00
_cell.angle_gamma   90.00
#
_symmetry.space_group_name_H-M   'P 1'
#
loop_
_entity.id
_entity.type
_entity.pdbx_description
1 polymer ?
#
loop_
_entity_poly.entity_id
_entity_poly.type
_entity_poly.pdbx_seq_one_letter_code
_entity_poly.pdbx_strand_id
1 'polypeptide(L)'
;NPVLSAPNGSRLERALGKLDYMVAIDLYLNETPRHANLILPPTFALERSHYDLVFHALAVRNTAKYSEPLYPPPADAKHDWQIHLELATRIEAARDGSRWSAALKRRLLSWLGPDGAVALLLRSGPYGAGFLPFARGLTLRKLKKEPHGIDFGPLQPALPGRLYTRNRRIELCPPRLLEDLKRLQAALQRPAD
;
A
#
# COMPACT_ATOMS: atom_id res chain seq x y z
N ASN A 1 -0.37 10.79 -8.89
CA ASN A 1 0.21 11.79 -9.79
C ASN A 1 1.41 12.48 -9.12
N PRO A 2 2.60 11.83 -9.09
CA PRO A 2 3.79 12.34 -8.40
C PRO A 2 4.26 13.72 -8.89
N VAL A 3 4.10 14.04 -10.16
CA VAL A 3 4.51 15.36 -10.72
C VAL A 3 3.79 16.50 -10.00
N LEU A 4 2.52 16.32 -9.61
CA LEU A 4 1.75 17.32 -8.87
C LEU A 4 1.92 17.22 -7.35
N SER A 5 2.11 16.03 -6.80
CA SER A 5 2.05 15.79 -5.35
C SER A 5 3.42 15.69 -4.67
N ALA A 6 4.49 15.40 -5.43
CA ALA A 6 5.83 15.32 -4.85
C ALA A 6 6.50 16.71 -4.76
N PRO A 7 7.37 16.93 -3.77
CA PRO A 7 8.19 18.13 -3.72
C PRO A 7 9.02 18.29 -4.99
N ASN A 8 9.11 19.52 -5.51
CA ASN A 8 9.84 19.86 -6.73
C ASN A 8 9.36 19.07 -7.98
N GLY A 9 8.05 19.10 -8.21
CA GLY A 9 7.39 18.40 -9.33
C GLY A 9 7.99 18.73 -10.69
N SER A 10 8.37 19.98 -10.96
CA SER A 10 9.00 20.38 -12.24
C SER A 10 10.36 19.69 -12.46
N ARG A 11 11.14 19.45 -11.42
CA ARG A 11 12.40 18.68 -11.54
C ARG A 11 12.10 17.20 -11.81
N LEU A 12 11.09 16.65 -11.14
CA LEU A 12 10.64 15.28 -11.38
C LEU A 12 10.14 15.10 -12.81
N GLU A 13 9.33 16.03 -13.32
CA GLU A 13 8.83 16.02 -14.68
C GLU A 13 9.96 15.98 -15.72
N ARG A 14 10.96 16.86 -15.57
CA ARG A 14 12.15 16.85 -16.42
C ARG A 14 12.96 15.55 -16.33
N ALA A 15 12.96 14.91 -15.17
CA ALA A 15 13.65 13.63 -14.99
C ALA A 15 12.88 12.48 -15.67
N LEU A 16 11.56 12.47 -15.58
CA LEU A 16 10.71 11.47 -16.25
C LEU A 16 10.85 11.53 -17.77
N GLY A 17 10.95 12.74 -18.35
CA GLY A 17 11.17 12.92 -19.78
C GLY A 17 12.54 12.44 -20.29
N LYS A 18 13.47 12.05 -19.39
CA LYS A 18 14.79 11.51 -19.74
C LYS A 18 14.89 9.99 -19.59
N LEU A 19 13.81 9.32 -19.21
CA LEU A 19 13.79 7.86 -19.10
C LEU A 19 13.75 7.24 -20.50
N ASP A 20 14.54 6.19 -20.72
CA ASP A 20 14.52 5.42 -21.95
C ASP A 20 13.18 4.69 -22.14
N TYR A 21 12.60 4.23 -21.03
CA TYR A 21 11.31 3.55 -21.03
C TYR A 21 10.59 3.73 -19.70
N MET A 22 9.31 4.04 -19.76
CA MET A 22 8.45 4.23 -18.59
C MET A 22 7.12 3.50 -18.77
N VAL A 23 6.72 2.74 -17.76
CA VAL A 23 5.38 2.15 -17.65
C VAL A 23 4.63 2.86 -16.54
N ALA A 24 3.41 3.30 -16.82
CA ALA A 24 2.51 3.85 -15.81
C ALA A 24 1.31 2.92 -15.59
N ILE A 25 0.96 2.69 -14.34
CA ILE A 25 -0.28 2.04 -13.93
C ILE A 25 -1.20 3.14 -13.41
N ASP A 26 -2.07 3.64 -14.26
CA ASP A 26 -2.96 4.77 -13.97
C ASP A 26 -4.22 4.68 -14.84
N LEU A 27 -5.31 5.25 -14.34
CA LEU A 27 -6.59 5.33 -15.03
C LEU A 27 -6.70 6.55 -15.95
N TYR A 28 -5.91 7.57 -15.70
CA TYR A 28 -6.00 8.86 -16.36
C TYR A 28 -4.66 9.27 -16.98
N LEU A 29 -4.73 9.86 -18.17
CA LEU A 29 -3.59 10.51 -18.79
C LEU A 29 -3.41 11.91 -18.17
N ASN A 30 -2.64 11.95 -17.08
CA ASN A 30 -2.31 13.16 -16.34
C ASN A 30 -0.82 13.53 -16.48
N GLU A 31 -0.34 14.50 -15.70
CA GLU A 31 1.01 15.06 -15.82
C GLU A 31 2.14 14.03 -15.65
N THR A 32 1.89 12.92 -14.96
CA THR A 32 2.88 11.86 -14.78
C THR A 32 2.81 10.81 -15.91
N PRO A 33 1.66 10.15 -16.17
CA PRO A 33 1.56 9.14 -17.23
C PRO A 33 1.80 9.65 -18.65
N ARG A 34 1.66 10.95 -18.93
CA ARG A 34 1.99 11.49 -20.25
C ARG A 34 3.44 11.28 -20.68
N HIS A 35 4.35 11.00 -19.74
CA HIS A 35 5.75 10.65 -20.02
C HIS A 35 5.94 9.15 -20.23
N ALA A 36 4.91 8.33 -20.02
CA ALA A 36 5.02 6.88 -20.14
C ALA A 36 4.94 6.41 -21.60
N ASN A 37 5.76 5.42 -21.92
CA ASN A 37 5.72 4.70 -23.20
C ASN A 37 4.56 3.69 -23.25
N LEU A 38 4.14 3.20 -22.07
CA LEU A 38 3.04 2.25 -21.92
C LEU A 38 2.21 2.61 -20.69
N ILE A 39 0.89 2.67 -20.87
CA ILE A 39 -0.06 2.86 -19.77
C ILE A 39 -0.88 1.58 -19.61
N LEU A 40 -0.95 1.07 -18.39
CA LEU A 40 -1.71 -0.11 -18.02
C LEU A 40 -2.84 0.33 -17.07
N PRO A 41 -4.07 0.55 -17.56
CA PRO A 41 -5.17 0.97 -16.70
C PRO A 41 -5.62 -0.19 -15.79
N PRO A 42 -5.61 0.01 -14.45
CA PRO A 42 -6.15 -0.96 -13.53
C PRO A 42 -7.66 -0.82 -13.41
N THR A 43 -8.31 -1.73 -12.66
CA THR A 43 -9.71 -1.58 -12.28
C THR A 43 -9.93 -0.30 -11.46
N PHE A 44 -11.10 0.29 -11.60
CA PHE A 44 -11.52 1.48 -10.86
C PHE A 44 -11.76 1.15 -9.37
N ALA A 45 -11.72 2.17 -8.52
CA ALA A 45 -11.83 2.00 -7.07
C ALA A 45 -13.14 1.31 -6.61
N LEU A 46 -14.26 1.51 -7.34
CA LEU A 46 -15.54 0.87 -7.02
C LEU A 46 -15.70 -0.54 -7.60
N GLU A 47 -14.74 -1.00 -8.41
CA GLU A 47 -14.70 -2.34 -9.00
C GLU A 47 -13.83 -3.31 -8.18
N ARG A 48 -13.31 -2.87 -7.03
CA ARG A 48 -12.46 -3.67 -6.15
C ARG A 48 -12.90 -3.58 -4.70
N SER A 49 -12.59 -4.62 -3.94
CA SER A 49 -12.77 -4.60 -2.50
C SER A 49 -11.80 -3.61 -1.83
N HIS A 50 -12.20 -3.10 -0.68
CA HIS A 50 -11.37 -2.19 0.10
C HIS A 50 -11.39 -2.55 1.59
N TYR A 51 -10.20 -2.61 2.17
CA TYR A 51 -9.96 -2.63 3.60
C TYR A 51 -8.82 -1.68 3.93
N ASP A 52 -9.07 -0.72 4.80
CA ASP A 52 -8.05 0.26 5.18
C ASP A 52 -7.09 -0.33 6.22
N LEU A 53 -5.84 -0.51 5.82
CA LEU A 53 -4.78 -1.01 6.69
C LEU A 53 -4.03 0.09 7.45
N VAL A 54 -4.07 1.32 6.98
CA VAL A 54 -3.18 2.40 7.43
C VAL A 54 -3.94 3.51 8.11
N PHE A 55 -4.94 4.06 7.43
CA PHE A 55 -5.64 5.27 7.90
C PHE A 55 -6.60 5.00 9.06
N HIS A 56 -7.00 3.76 9.30
CA HIS A 56 -7.73 3.39 10.51
C HIS A 56 -6.96 3.71 11.80
N ALA A 57 -5.63 3.82 11.73
CA ALA A 57 -4.83 4.28 12.87
C ALA A 57 -5.13 5.73 13.28
N LEU A 58 -5.73 6.53 12.38
CA LEU A 58 -6.13 7.92 12.62
C LEU A 58 -7.63 8.05 12.98
N ALA A 59 -8.36 6.95 13.05
CA ALA A 59 -9.77 6.96 13.42
C ALA A 59 -9.96 7.35 14.89
N VAL A 60 -11.05 8.05 15.20
CA VAL A 60 -11.40 8.48 16.59
C VAL A 60 -11.84 7.33 17.48
N ARG A 61 -12.15 6.17 16.90
CA ARG A 61 -12.54 4.94 17.59
C ARG A 61 -11.86 3.73 16.94
N ASN A 62 -11.75 2.64 17.69
CA ASN A 62 -11.29 1.38 17.12
C ASN A 62 -12.40 0.79 16.27
N THR A 63 -12.26 0.86 14.95
CA THR A 63 -13.24 0.35 14.00
C THR A 63 -12.58 -0.52 12.95
N ALA A 64 -13.33 -1.42 12.33
CA ALA A 64 -12.92 -2.14 11.15
C ALA A 64 -14.08 -2.20 10.15
N LYS A 65 -13.81 -1.89 8.89
CA LYS A 65 -14.79 -1.99 7.82
C LYS A 65 -14.17 -2.60 6.58
N TYR A 66 -14.89 -3.54 5.97
CA TYR A 66 -14.58 -4.06 4.66
C TYR A 66 -15.67 -3.62 3.70
N SER A 67 -15.29 -3.17 2.52
CA SER A 67 -16.23 -2.80 1.45
C SER A 67 -16.06 -3.77 0.30
N GLU A 68 -17.15 -4.42 -0.08
CA GLU A 68 -17.21 -5.22 -1.30
C GLU A 68 -17.18 -4.32 -2.54
N PRO A 69 -16.78 -4.83 -3.72
CA PRO A 69 -16.92 -4.10 -4.96
C PRO A 69 -18.37 -3.69 -5.20
N LEU A 70 -18.60 -2.47 -5.66
CA LEU A 70 -19.93 -1.99 -6.01
C LEU A 70 -20.32 -2.43 -7.43
N TYR A 71 -19.35 -2.46 -8.33
CA TYR A 71 -19.53 -2.88 -9.73
C TYR A 71 -18.60 -4.05 -10.06
N PRO A 72 -19.02 -4.96 -10.93
CA PRO A 72 -18.13 -5.98 -11.45
C PRO A 72 -17.09 -5.31 -12.35
N PRO A 73 -15.80 -5.72 -12.29
CA PRO A 73 -14.80 -5.22 -13.21
C PRO A 73 -15.09 -5.69 -14.65
N PRO A 74 -14.67 -4.93 -15.69
CA PRO A 74 -14.68 -5.39 -17.06
C PRO A 74 -13.91 -6.72 -17.22
N ALA A 75 -14.35 -7.56 -18.15
CA ALA A 75 -13.83 -8.93 -18.30
C ALA A 75 -12.32 -9.00 -18.61
N ASP A 76 -11.80 -7.98 -19.29
CA ASP A 76 -10.39 -7.85 -19.69
C ASP A 76 -9.56 -6.98 -18.74
N ALA A 77 -10.19 -6.35 -17.72
CA ALA A 77 -9.51 -5.52 -16.75
C ALA A 77 -8.75 -6.37 -15.72
N LYS A 78 -7.63 -5.82 -15.26
CA LYS A 78 -6.84 -6.39 -14.16
C LYS A 78 -6.78 -5.41 -13.00
N HIS A 79 -6.83 -5.94 -11.79
CA HIS A 79 -6.52 -5.15 -10.62
C HIS A 79 -5.04 -4.73 -10.62
N ASP A 80 -4.73 -3.60 -10.01
CA ASP A 80 -3.35 -3.09 -9.86
C ASP A 80 -2.39 -4.14 -9.27
N TRP A 81 -2.80 -4.85 -8.23
CA TRP A 81 -1.98 -5.91 -7.64
C TRP A 81 -1.70 -7.08 -8.60
N GLN A 82 -2.64 -7.41 -9.50
CA GLN A 82 -2.44 -8.45 -10.52
C GLN A 82 -1.42 -8.00 -11.56
N ILE A 83 -1.51 -6.74 -11.99
CA ILE A 83 -0.54 -6.13 -12.92
C ILE A 83 0.86 -6.17 -12.29
N HIS A 84 1.00 -5.71 -11.05
CA HIS A 84 2.28 -5.73 -10.33
C HIS A 84 2.84 -7.15 -10.16
N LEU A 85 2.00 -8.10 -9.75
CA LEU A 85 2.40 -9.49 -9.57
C LEU A 85 2.88 -10.11 -10.89
N GLU A 86 2.16 -9.87 -11.98
CA GLU A 86 2.53 -10.39 -13.30
C GLU A 86 3.84 -9.77 -13.81
N LEU A 87 4.01 -8.46 -13.69
CA LEU A 87 5.26 -7.79 -14.05
C LEU A 87 6.44 -8.29 -13.21
N ALA A 88 6.29 -8.33 -11.89
CA ALA A 88 7.34 -8.77 -10.98
C ALA A 88 7.80 -10.21 -11.29
N THR A 89 6.85 -11.13 -11.46
CA THR A 89 7.19 -12.54 -11.74
C THR A 89 7.79 -12.74 -13.13
N ARG A 90 7.41 -11.95 -14.14
CA ARG A 90 8.03 -11.96 -15.47
C ARG A 90 9.45 -11.41 -15.44
N ILE A 91 9.70 -10.34 -14.72
CA ILE A 91 11.03 -9.75 -14.54
C ILE A 91 11.94 -10.73 -13.79
N GLU A 92 11.47 -11.33 -12.68
CA GLU A 92 12.22 -12.36 -11.96
C GLU A 92 12.57 -13.53 -12.88
N ALA A 93 11.61 -14.04 -13.65
CA ALA A 93 11.85 -15.14 -14.59
C ALA A 93 12.87 -14.80 -15.69
N ALA A 94 12.86 -13.57 -16.17
CA ALA A 94 13.81 -13.10 -17.17
C ALA A 94 15.23 -12.94 -16.60
N ARG A 95 15.33 -12.48 -15.33
CA ARG A 95 16.59 -12.26 -14.64
C ARG A 95 17.23 -13.56 -14.16
N ASP A 96 16.45 -14.42 -13.51
CA ASP A 96 16.94 -15.62 -12.81
C ASP A 96 16.81 -16.89 -13.66
N GLY A 97 16.23 -16.82 -14.87
CA GLY A 97 16.04 -17.94 -15.81
C GLY A 97 15.01 -18.99 -15.38
N SER A 98 14.45 -18.89 -14.17
CA SER A 98 13.52 -19.89 -13.63
C SER A 98 12.06 -19.52 -13.88
N ARG A 99 11.54 -19.97 -15.03
CA ARG A 99 10.11 -19.77 -15.39
C ARG A 99 9.16 -20.55 -14.49
N TRP A 100 9.57 -21.73 -14.00
CA TRP A 100 8.74 -22.60 -13.17
C TRP A 100 8.49 -22.04 -11.77
N SER A 101 9.53 -21.56 -11.09
CA SER A 101 9.40 -20.96 -9.78
C SER A 101 8.56 -19.66 -9.82
N ALA A 102 8.75 -18.84 -10.84
CA ALA A 102 7.96 -17.63 -11.07
C ALA A 102 6.46 -17.96 -11.33
N ALA A 103 6.18 -18.99 -12.14
CA ALA A 103 4.80 -19.41 -12.40
C ALA A 103 4.10 -19.96 -11.15
N LEU A 104 4.81 -20.77 -10.34
CA LEU A 104 4.27 -21.31 -9.08
C LEU A 104 4.02 -20.18 -8.08
N LYS A 105 4.98 -19.28 -7.91
CA LYS A 105 4.84 -18.08 -7.05
C LYS A 105 3.64 -17.25 -7.46
N ARG A 106 3.50 -16.94 -8.74
CA ARG A 106 2.36 -16.20 -9.28
C ARG A 106 1.05 -16.89 -8.97
N ARG A 107 0.95 -18.21 -9.22
CA ARG A 107 -0.28 -18.99 -8.95
C ARG A 107 -0.66 -18.95 -7.47
N LEU A 108 0.31 -19.14 -6.58
CA LEU A 108 0.09 -19.13 -5.13
C LEU A 108 -0.36 -17.75 -4.64
N LEU A 109 0.33 -16.69 -5.04
CA LEU A 109 -0.01 -15.33 -4.66
C LEU A 109 -1.33 -14.85 -5.29
N SER A 110 -1.64 -15.27 -6.53
CA SER A 110 -2.93 -14.99 -7.15
C SER A 110 -4.08 -15.70 -6.44
N TRP A 111 -3.86 -16.92 -5.94
CA TRP A 111 -4.86 -17.64 -5.16
C TRP A 111 -5.10 -17.01 -3.80
N LEU A 112 -4.05 -16.56 -3.11
CA LEU A 112 -4.15 -15.86 -1.83
C LEU A 112 -4.88 -14.51 -2.01
N GLY A 113 -4.45 -13.73 -2.99
CA GLY A 113 -4.97 -12.39 -3.28
C GLY A 113 -4.91 -11.41 -2.09
N PRO A 114 -5.34 -10.17 -2.27
CA PRO A 114 -5.41 -9.18 -1.18
C PRO A 114 -6.36 -9.61 -0.05
N ASP A 115 -7.49 -10.20 -0.38
CA ASP A 115 -8.47 -10.67 0.61
C ASP A 115 -7.90 -11.77 1.51
N GLY A 116 -7.12 -12.69 0.94
CA GLY A 116 -6.42 -13.71 1.71
C GLY A 116 -5.38 -13.11 2.65
N ALA A 117 -4.60 -12.12 2.17
CA ALA A 117 -3.65 -11.40 3.00
C ALA A 117 -4.36 -10.63 4.15
N VAL A 118 -5.45 -9.92 3.84
CA VAL A 118 -6.27 -9.25 4.86
C VAL A 118 -6.84 -10.27 5.86
N ALA A 119 -7.32 -11.43 5.40
CA ALA A 119 -7.83 -12.47 6.30
C ALA A 119 -6.76 -12.97 7.29
N LEU A 120 -5.51 -13.15 6.83
CA LEU A 120 -4.39 -13.53 7.70
C LEU A 120 -4.05 -12.41 8.70
N LEU A 121 -3.95 -11.17 8.24
CA LEU A 121 -3.66 -10.01 9.08
C LEU A 121 -4.75 -9.78 10.14
N LEU A 122 -6.01 -9.89 9.77
CA LEU A 122 -7.12 -9.77 10.73
C LEU A 122 -7.05 -10.84 11.81
N ARG A 123 -6.71 -12.08 11.45
CA ARG A 123 -6.58 -13.18 12.43
C ARG A 123 -5.43 -12.98 13.39
N SER A 124 -4.30 -12.44 12.93
CA SER A 124 -3.13 -12.17 13.76
C SER A 124 -3.19 -10.85 14.52
N GLY A 125 -4.15 -9.98 14.21
CA GLY A 125 -4.33 -8.67 14.85
C GLY A 125 -4.88 -8.74 16.27
N PRO A 126 -4.92 -7.61 16.99
CA PRO A 126 -5.30 -7.56 18.40
C PRO A 126 -6.75 -8.01 18.69
N TYR A 127 -7.61 -7.90 17.73
CA TYR A 127 -9.01 -8.38 17.81
C TYR A 127 -9.23 -9.70 17.08
N GLY A 128 -8.15 -10.32 16.58
CA GLY A 128 -8.21 -11.48 15.72
C GLY A 128 -8.66 -12.75 16.41
N ALA A 129 -9.21 -13.68 15.61
CA ALA A 129 -9.59 -15.00 16.07
C ALA A 129 -8.40 -15.95 16.25
N GLY A 130 -7.17 -15.55 15.88
CA GLY A 130 -6.03 -16.46 15.82
C GLY A 130 -6.19 -17.57 14.79
N PHE A 131 -5.36 -18.60 14.89
CA PHE A 131 -5.32 -19.73 13.95
C PHE A 131 -5.82 -21.04 14.55
N LEU A 132 -6.19 -21.04 15.83
CA LEU A 132 -6.72 -22.22 16.49
C LEU A 132 -8.17 -22.53 16.02
N PRO A 133 -8.55 -23.80 15.91
CA PRO A 133 -9.92 -24.20 15.66
C PRO A 133 -10.85 -23.62 16.74
N PHE A 134 -12.01 -23.12 16.31
CA PHE A 134 -13.05 -22.53 17.20
C PHE A 134 -12.62 -21.26 17.96
N ALA A 135 -11.46 -20.66 17.65
CA ALA A 135 -11.08 -19.39 18.26
C ALA A 135 -12.09 -18.28 17.94
N ARG A 136 -12.45 -17.52 18.97
CA ARG A 136 -13.37 -16.38 18.85
C ARG A 136 -12.58 -15.12 18.55
N GLY A 137 -13.09 -14.27 17.65
CA GLY A 137 -12.48 -13.00 17.31
C GLY A 137 -12.87 -12.51 15.91
N LEU A 138 -12.11 -11.52 15.43
CA LEU A 138 -12.33 -10.93 14.13
C LEU A 138 -11.78 -11.83 13.02
N THR A 139 -12.60 -12.06 12.00
CA THR A 139 -12.23 -12.71 10.75
C THR A 139 -12.78 -11.91 9.58
N LEU A 140 -12.19 -12.03 8.40
CA LEU A 140 -12.72 -11.38 7.21
C LEU A 140 -14.18 -11.81 6.93
N ARG A 141 -14.49 -13.08 7.11
CA ARG A 141 -15.88 -13.59 6.94
C ARG A 141 -16.87 -12.92 7.89
N LYS A 142 -16.48 -12.65 9.14
CA LYS A 142 -17.32 -11.95 10.11
C LYS A 142 -17.49 -10.49 9.69
N LEU A 143 -16.40 -9.85 9.29
CA LEU A 143 -16.42 -8.44 8.87
C LEU A 143 -17.26 -8.22 7.62
N LYS A 144 -17.22 -9.13 6.64
CA LYS A 144 -18.06 -9.08 5.43
C LYS A 144 -19.57 -9.16 5.72
N LYS A 145 -19.97 -9.69 6.87
CA LYS A 145 -21.39 -9.74 7.30
C LYS A 145 -21.87 -8.44 7.94
N GLU A 146 -20.96 -7.52 8.22
CA GLU A 146 -21.24 -6.25 8.89
C GLU A 146 -21.04 -5.09 7.88
N PRO A 147 -22.09 -4.75 7.11
CA PRO A 147 -21.97 -3.77 6.02
C PRO A 147 -21.57 -2.37 6.51
N HIS A 148 -21.87 -2.04 7.77
CA HIS A 148 -21.50 -0.79 8.40
C HIS A 148 -20.19 -0.85 9.16
N GLY A 149 -19.53 -2.03 9.18
CA GLY A 149 -18.31 -2.28 9.94
C GLY A 149 -18.59 -2.65 11.39
N ILE A 150 -17.49 -2.85 12.15
CA ILE A 150 -17.55 -3.24 13.57
C ILE A 150 -16.85 -2.15 14.38
N ASP A 151 -17.50 -1.69 15.43
CA ASP A 151 -16.93 -0.78 16.43
C ASP A 151 -16.39 -1.60 17.63
N PHE A 152 -15.10 -1.48 17.92
CA PHE A 152 -14.44 -2.13 19.06
C PHE A 152 -14.33 -1.21 20.28
N GLY A 153 -14.96 -0.06 20.23
CA GLY A 153 -14.98 0.92 21.32
C GLY A 153 -13.96 2.06 21.18
N PRO A 154 -13.87 2.92 22.20
CA PRO A 154 -12.99 4.08 22.19
C PRO A 154 -11.52 3.68 22.16
N LEU A 155 -10.68 4.60 21.68
CA LEU A 155 -9.24 4.47 21.79
C LEU A 155 -8.83 4.47 23.26
N GLN A 156 -7.89 3.60 23.60
CA GLN A 156 -7.31 3.51 24.94
C GLN A 156 -5.86 4.01 24.90
N PRO A 157 -5.37 4.68 25.95
CA PRO A 157 -3.97 5.05 26.06
C PRO A 157 -3.07 3.82 25.92
N ALA A 158 -2.12 3.88 24.99
CA ALA A 158 -1.26 2.76 24.65
C ALA A 158 0.24 3.02 24.93
N LEU A 159 0.59 4.27 25.28
CA LEU A 159 1.94 4.66 25.64
C LEU A 159 2.25 4.35 27.11
N PRO A 160 3.49 3.96 27.44
CA PRO A 160 4.63 3.74 26.55
C PRO A 160 4.67 2.33 25.94
N GLY A 161 3.69 1.49 26.22
CA GLY A 161 3.70 0.06 25.84
C GLY A 161 3.86 -0.21 24.34
N ARG A 162 3.34 0.66 23.50
CA ARG A 162 3.43 0.58 22.02
C ARG A 162 4.70 1.17 21.41
N LEU A 163 5.60 1.70 22.22
CA LEU A 163 6.88 2.19 21.71
C LEU A 163 7.85 1.03 21.50
N TYR A 164 8.34 0.87 20.28
CA TYR A 164 9.30 -0.18 19.89
C TYR A 164 10.77 0.25 20.08
N THR A 165 11.02 1.47 20.55
CA THR A 165 12.36 1.94 20.93
C THR A 165 12.86 1.12 22.11
N ARG A 166 14.18 0.81 22.15
CA ARG A 166 14.81 -0.02 23.19
C ARG A 166 14.53 0.49 24.62
N ASN A 167 14.48 1.81 24.79
CA ASN A 167 14.22 2.48 26.07
C ASN A 167 12.74 2.87 26.27
N ARG A 168 11.84 2.49 25.33
CA ARG A 168 10.40 2.85 25.33
C ARG A 168 10.15 4.36 25.48
N ARG A 169 11.05 5.18 24.91
CA ARG A 169 10.91 6.63 24.88
C ARG A 169 10.74 7.12 23.43
N ILE A 170 10.07 8.24 23.27
CA ILE A 170 9.96 8.92 22.00
C ILE A 170 11.28 9.66 21.74
N GLU A 171 11.93 9.39 20.62
CA GLU A 171 13.16 10.07 20.20
C GLU A 171 12.78 11.31 19.40
N LEU A 172 12.77 12.46 20.08
CA LEU A 172 12.35 13.74 19.49
C LEU A 172 13.42 14.34 18.57
N CYS A 173 14.66 13.91 18.71
CA CYS A 173 15.81 14.49 18.02
C CYS A 173 16.75 13.38 17.48
N PRO A 174 16.32 12.61 16.45
CA PRO A 174 17.14 11.53 15.91
C PRO A 174 18.45 12.07 15.33
N PRO A 175 19.62 11.43 15.60
CA PRO A 175 20.93 11.89 15.12
C PRO A 175 20.96 12.17 13.61
N ARG A 176 20.34 11.32 12.81
CA ARG A 176 20.26 11.48 11.35
C ARG A 176 19.56 12.78 10.91
N LEU A 177 18.51 13.21 11.63
CA LEU A 177 17.86 14.49 11.35
C LEU A 177 18.71 15.68 11.75
N LEU A 178 19.47 15.55 12.86
CA LEU A 178 20.43 16.59 13.26
C LEU A 178 21.58 16.76 12.26
N GLU A 179 22.11 15.67 11.74
CA GLU A 179 23.12 15.69 10.69
C GLU A 179 22.61 16.38 9.41
N ASP A 180 21.34 16.15 9.06
CA ASP A 180 20.72 16.73 7.87
C ASP A 180 20.45 18.25 8.00
N LEU A 181 20.40 18.80 9.21
CA LEU A 181 20.27 20.24 9.42
C LEU A 181 21.38 21.04 8.74
N LYS A 182 22.61 20.52 8.70
CA LYS A 182 23.74 21.18 8.00
C LYS A 182 23.46 21.30 6.50
N ARG A 183 22.88 20.26 5.90
CA ARG A 183 22.50 20.27 4.49
C ARG A 183 21.35 21.25 4.24
N LEU A 184 20.36 21.30 5.13
CA LEU A 184 19.25 22.25 5.05
C LEU A 184 19.75 23.69 5.14
N GLN A 185 20.61 24.01 6.11
CA GLN A 185 21.21 25.35 6.27
C GLN A 185 21.96 25.78 5.00
N ALA A 186 22.77 24.88 4.42
CA ALA A 186 23.47 25.15 3.18
C ALA A 186 22.51 25.34 1.98
N ALA A 187 21.39 24.62 1.95
CA ALA A 187 20.38 24.76 0.89
C ALA A 187 19.62 26.09 0.99
N LEU A 188 19.31 26.55 2.21
CA LEU A 188 18.63 27.83 2.44
C LEU A 188 19.51 29.07 2.13
N GLN A 189 20.86 28.90 2.13
CA GLN A 189 21.80 29.96 1.78
C GLN A 189 22.08 30.07 0.27
N ARG A 190 21.56 29.10 -0.55
CA ARG A 190 21.69 29.19 -1.99
C ARG A 190 20.69 30.20 -2.54
N PRO A 191 21.10 31.05 -3.51
CA PRO A 191 20.14 31.90 -4.23
C PRO A 191 19.05 31.03 -4.88
N ALA A 192 17.85 31.54 -4.92
CA ALA A 192 16.76 30.92 -5.67
C ALA A 192 17.10 31.02 -7.17
N ASP A 193 17.20 29.87 -7.86
CA ASP A 193 17.35 29.78 -9.32
C ASP A 193 16.02 30.17 -9.99
#